data_2e314dc0ba9da1ed39a4720c42d64dab
#
_entry.id   2e314dc0ba9da1ed39a4720c42d64dab
#
_cell.length_a   1.000
_cell.length_b   1.000
_cell.length_c   1.000
_cell.angle_alpha   90.00
_cell.angle_beta   90.00
_cell.angle_gamma   90.00
#
_symmetry.space_group_name_H-M   'P 1'
#
loop_
_entity.id
_entity.type
_entity.pdbx_description
1 polymer ?
#
loop_
_entity_poly.entity_id
_entity_poly.type
_entity_poly.pdbx_seq_one_letter_code
_entity_poly.pdbx_strand_id
1 'polypeptide(L)'
;MQNTNLLINEKSPYLLQHAHNLVNWHPWCDDAFKKAKEQDKPVFLSIGYSACHWCHVMEEESFNDTETAKVLNDHFICIKVDREERPDIDAVYMDACQMLTGSGGWPLTVYLTPEQKPFYAATYLPKSTLFGRIGLIELSQKIDALWKNDRQQIINAAEYVKGMLIRTDKLSKNSEKNINLLCDEAYRFFSENFDEKNGGFNGAPKFPSPHNLLFLLKYYNYFGEENAKQMVEKTLTQMYRGGIFDHIGGGFSRYSTDEKYLVPHFEKMLYDNALIMYAYAFYLQEERDNELFKYVVNLTAEYVLRELTDEKGGFYCAQDADSEKKEGYYYLLDKKTIFDNLQQSSAKEICQLYNINDKGHLEGYSVANLLSNSDYFYAHKKMQKVKDKLLMARQKKEIFTDKKILTCWNGLMIAAFAKAGLVLEKKEYIDAAKKAAEYLKKYHVTQQGKVFRMQKGRHNTGQLDDYAFYAFGLLELYNSTFEVSFLKDAISLTEVMIKEFFDNEEGGYFMNPPELNSLIKRPKEFYDGAMPSGNSAVLYVLNKLSRITADKNMLKAYGEQTKLFVLKSQHYSAAYAFALFSLLDFLTD
;
A
#
# COMPACT_ATOMS: atom_id res chain seq x y z
N MET A 1 -23.80 28.61 -8.68
CA MET A 1 -22.76 28.51 -7.61
C MET A 1 -22.34 27.05 -7.57
N GLN A 2 -21.05 26.78 -7.55
CA GLN A 2 -20.55 25.41 -7.40
C GLN A 2 -20.93 24.92 -5.99
N ASN A 3 -21.46 23.70 -5.87
CA ASN A 3 -21.76 23.13 -4.57
C ASN A 3 -20.46 23.00 -3.76
N THR A 4 -20.51 23.24 -2.46
CA THR A 4 -19.34 23.14 -1.60
C THR A 4 -19.75 22.50 -0.28
N ASN A 5 -19.17 21.37 0.06
CA ASN A 5 -19.41 20.63 1.30
C ASN A 5 -18.28 20.85 2.32
N LEU A 6 -18.35 20.20 3.50
CA LEU A 6 -17.42 20.44 4.58
C LEU A 6 -15.99 19.96 4.31
N LEU A 7 -15.76 19.11 3.32
CA LEU A 7 -14.43 18.62 2.95
C LEU A 7 -13.50 19.71 2.43
N ILE A 8 -14.03 20.87 2.02
CA ILE A 8 -13.22 22.02 1.57
C ILE A 8 -12.24 22.51 2.64
N ASN A 9 -12.50 22.22 3.90
CA ASN A 9 -11.65 22.60 5.03
C ASN A 9 -10.56 21.58 5.37
N GLU A 10 -10.54 20.45 4.66
CA GLU A 10 -9.58 19.36 4.86
C GLU A 10 -8.27 19.62 4.09
N LYS A 11 -7.25 18.81 4.38
CA LYS A 11 -5.93 18.90 3.73
C LYS A 11 -5.64 17.72 2.81
N SER A 12 -6.37 16.61 2.98
CA SER A 12 -6.24 15.45 2.12
C SER A 12 -6.58 15.81 0.67
N PRO A 13 -5.71 15.57 -0.31
CA PRO A 13 -6.04 15.73 -1.71
C PRO A 13 -7.30 14.93 -2.11
N TYR A 14 -7.45 13.70 -1.58
CA TYR A 14 -8.63 12.88 -1.80
C TYR A 14 -9.91 13.52 -1.28
N LEU A 15 -9.91 14.05 -0.07
CA LEU A 15 -11.09 14.73 0.48
C LEU A 15 -11.40 16.01 -0.29
N LEU A 16 -10.38 16.76 -0.70
CA LEU A 16 -10.54 17.98 -1.50
C LEU A 16 -11.08 17.69 -2.91
N GLN A 17 -10.73 16.58 -3.55
CA GLN A 17 -11.34 16.14 -4.81
C GLN A 17 -12.86 16.05 -4.70
N HIS A 18 -13.37 15.59 -3.52
CA HIS A 18 -14.80 15.45 -3.26
C HIS A 18 -15.49 16.68 -2.64
N ALA A 19 -14.76 17.79 -2.44
CA ALA A 19 -15.29 19.01 -1.80
C ALA A 19 -16.41 19.69 -2.59
N HIS A 20 -16.50 19.42 -3.88
CA HIS A 20 -17.49 20.01 -4.79
C HIS A 20 -18.56 19.04 -5.28
N ASN A 21 -18.56 17.80 -4.80
CA ASN A 21 -19.63 16.85 -5.12
C ASN A 21 -21.00 17.38 -4.63
N LEU A 22 -22.06 16.87 -5.27
CA LEU A 22 -23.44 17.19 -4.88
C LEU A 22 -23.84 16.53 -3.55
N VAL A 23 -23.14 15.50 -3.10
CA VAL A 23 -23.31 14.87 -1.80
C VAL A 23 -22.75 15.78 -0.69
N ASN A 24 -23.52 15.94 0.39
CA ASN A 24 -23.15 16.76 1.56
C ASN A 24 -22.16 15.99 2.47
N TRP A 25 -20.94 15.83 2.00
CA TRP A 25 -19.90 15.12 2.72
C TRP A 25 -19.46 15.81 4.00
N HIS A 26 -19.22 15.01 5.03
CA HIS A 26 -18.53 15.37 6.28
C HIS A 26 -17.20 14.61 6.34
N PRO A 27 -16.14 15.15 6.93
CA PRO A 27 -15.01 14.36 7.36
C PRO A 27 -15.43 13.45 8.53
N TRP A 28 -14.60 12.45 8.87
CA TRP A 28 -14.80 11.64 10.07
C TRP A 28 -14.55 12.48 11.32
N CYS A 29 -15.62 12.90 11.99
CA CYS A 29 -15.57 13.74 13.19
C CYS A 29 -16.79 13.51 14.09
N ASP A 30 -16.68 13.86 15.36
CA ASP A 30 -17.75 13.70 16.35
C ASP A 30 -19.02 14.46 15.97
N ASP A 31 -18.90 15.63 15.34
CA ASP A 31 -20.04 16.44 14.90
C ASP A 31 -20.90 15.72 13.85
N ALA A 32 -20.29 14.94 12.96
CA ALA A 32 -21.03 14.15 11.98
C ALA A 32 -21.88 13.08 12.65
N PHE A 33 -21.34 12.36 13.62
CA PHE A 33 -22.08 11.34 14.39
C PHE A 33 -23.11 11.94 15.33
N LYS A 34 -22.82 13.10 15.93
CA LYS A 34 -23.79 13.86 16.71
C LYS A 34 -24.99 14.26 15.85
N LYS A 35 -24.72 14.80 14.65
CA LYS A 35 -25.77 15.15 13.68
C LYS A 35 -26.59 13.92 13.25
N ALA A 36 -25.95 12.74 13.07
CA ALA A 36 -26.64 11.50 12.76
C ALA A 36 -27.64 11.10 13.87
N LYS A 37 -27.24 11.24 15.13
CA LYS A 37 -28.13 11.01 16.29
C LYS A 37 -29.26 12.02 16.39
N GLU A 38 -28.96 13.32 16.25
CA GLU A 38 -29.94 14.40 16.34
C GLU A 38 -30.99 14.35 15.23
N GLN A 39 -30.60 13.95 14.01
CA GLN A 39 -31.50 13.82 12.86
C GLN A 39 -32.11 12.42 12.72
N ASP A 40 -31.72 11.50 13.58
CA ASP A 40 -32.18 10.09 13.54
C ASP A 40 -31.92 9.44 12.17
N LYS A 41 -30.73 9.65 11.61
CA LYS A 41 -30.33 9.12 10.30
C LYS A 41 -29.16 8.12 10.43
N PRO A 42 -29.17 7.01 9.66
CA PRO A 42 -27.99 6.17 9.54
C PRO A 42 -26.86 6.92 8.81
N VAL A 43 -25.65 6.40 8.93
CA VAL A 43 -24.45 6.98 8.29
C VAL A 43 -24.11 6.22 7.02
N PHE A 44 -23.86 6.95 5.95
CA PHE A 44 -23.25 6.44 4.71
C PHE A 44 -21.76 6.79 4.73
N LEU A 45 -20.91 5.79 4.89
CA LEU A 45 -19.45 5.93 4.94
C LEU A 45 -18.83 5.47 3.63
N SER A 46 -18.02 6.33 3.01
CA SER A 46 -17.22 6.01 1.83
C SER A 46 -15.74 6.22 2.11
N ILE A 47 -14.92 5.17 1.92
CA ILE A 47 -13.48 5.18 2.16
C ILE A 47 -12.75 4.92 0.85
N GLY A 48 -11.67 5.67 0.57
CA GLY A 48 -10.85 5.53 -0.62
C GLY A 48 -9.53 6.29 -0.48
N TYR A 49 -8.89 6.57 -1.60
CA TYR A 49 -7.64 7.34 -1.68
C TYR A 49 -7.52 8.04 -3.04
N SER A 50 -6.61 9.02 -3.16
CA SER A 50 -6.58 9.97 -4.27
C SER A 50 -6.23 9.36 -5.63
N ALA A 51 -5.38 8.34 -5.68
CA ALA A 51 -4.95 7.68 -6.93
C ALA A 51 -5.84 6.49 -7.33
N CYS A 52 -6.99 6.30 -6.67
CA CYS A 52 -7.87 5.15 -6.83
C CYS A 52 -8.80 5.31 -8.03
N HIS A 53 -8.53 4.63 -9.14
CA HIS A 53 -9.37 4.64 -10.35
C HIS A 53 -10.87 4.38 -10.06
N TRP A 54 -11.21 3.29 -9.38
CA TRP A 54 -12.61 2.97 -9.07
C TRP A 54 -13.29 3.98 -8.13
N CYS A 55 -12.49 4.74 -7.35
CA CYS A 55 -13.02 5.85 -6.56
C CYS A 55 -13.42 7.02 -7.47
N HIS A 56 -12.63 7.32 -8.50
CA HIS A 56 -12.97 8.32 -9.53
C HIS A 56 -14.20 7.90 -10.33
N VAL A 57 -14.29 6.64 -10.75
CA VAL A 57 -15.47 6.10 -11.44
C VAL A 57 -16.72 6.29 -10.58
N MET A 58 -16.69 5.92 -9.28
CA MET A 58 -17.84 6.09 -8.40
C MET A 58 -18.17 7.57 -8.13
N GLU A 59 -17.18 8.45 -8.14
CA GLU A 59 -17.38 9.89 -8.04
C GLU A 59 -18.16 10.44 -9.25
N GLU A 60 -17.69 10.13 -10.46
CA GLU A 60 -18.30 10.62 -11.70
C GLU A 60 -19.72 10.06 -11.90
N GLU A 61 -19.91 8.75 -11.69
CA GLU A 61 -21.19 8.09 -11.92
C GLU A 61 -22.24 8.38 -10.85
N SER A 62 -21.82 8.52 -9.58
CA SER A 62 -22.74 8.52 -8.44
C SER A 62 -22.69 9.81 -7.64
N PHE A 63 -21.51 10.27 -7.18
CA PHE A 63 -21.46 11.39 -6.23
C PHE A 63 -21.68 12.76 -6.87
N ASN A 64 -21.47 12.87 -8.19
CA ASN A 64 -21.78 14.04 -8.99
C ASN A 64 -23.18 13.97 -9.67
N ASP A 65 -23.92 12.88 -9.45
CA ASP A 65 -25.27 12.71 -9.96
C ASP A 65 -26.32 13.30 -9.01
N THR A 66 -27.27 14.04 -9.58
CA THR A 66 -28.30 14.78 -8.81
C THR A 66 -29.28 13.87 -8.06
N GLU A 67 -29.67 12.74 -8.67
CA GLU A 67 -30.62 11.80 -8.08
C GLU A 67 -29.97 11.04 -6.93
N THR A 68 -28.76 10.55 -7.13
CA THR A 68 -27.95 9.88 -6.10
C THR A 68 -27.70 10.81 -4.91
N ALA A 69 -27.23 12.03 -5.19
CA ALA A 69 -26.97 13.01 -4.15
C ALA A 69 -28.22 13.35 -3.36
N LYS A 70 -29.38 13.48 -4.03
CA LYS A 70 -30.66 13.73 -3.34
C LYS A 70 -30.99 12.60 -2.37
N VAL A 71 -30.93 11.34 -2.81
CA VAL A 71 -31.24 10.18 -1.96
C VAL A 71 -30.28 10.11 -0.76
N LEU A 72 -28.98 10.28 -0.98
CA LEU A 72 -27.97 10.23 0.09
C LEU A 72 -28.16 11.38 1.10
N ASN A 73 -28.34 12.62 0.63
CA ASN A 73 -28.49 13.79 1.49
C ASN A 73 -29.80 13.78 2.31
N ASP A 74 -30.90 13.28 1.72
CA ASP A 74 -32.19 13.25 2.39
C ASP A 74 -32.26 12.20 3.49
N HIS A 75 -31.55 11.06 3.34
CA HIS A 75 -31.73 9.89 4.19
C HIS A 75 -30.52 9.52 5.06
N PHE A 76 -29.33 10.06 4.78
CA PHE A 76 -28.11 9.69 5.49
C PHE A 76 -27.29 10.91 5.93
N ILE A 77 -26.43 10.71 6.92
CA ILE A 77 -25.27 11.56 7.14
C ILE A 77 -24.10 10.92 6.39
N CYS A 78 -23.57 11.63 5.38
CA CYS A 78 -22.55 11.12 4.49
C CYS A 78 -21.16 11.48 5.01
N ILE A 79 -20.30 10.47 5.25
CA ILE A 79 -18.94 10.65 5.74
C ILE A 79 -17.96 10.12 4.69
N LYS A 80 -16.92 10.92 4.40
CA LYS A 80 -15.82 10.55 3.51
C LYS A 80 -14.53 10.40 4.31
N VAL A 81 -13.76 9.33 4.03
CA VAL A 81 -12.49 9.04 4.71
C VAL A 81 -11.39 8.77 3.70
N ASP A 82 -10.25 9.43 3.86
CA ASP A 82 -9.00 9.05 3.21
C ASP A 82 -8.32 7.94 4.03
N ARG A 83 -8.24 6.73 3.45
CA ARG A 83 -7.61 5.59 4.11
C ARG A 83 -6.12 5.80 4.40
N GLU A 84 -5.48 6.67 3.63
CA GLU A 84 -4.06 6.96 3.81
C GLU A 84 -3.82 7.85 5.02
N GLU A 85 -4.78 8.71 5.37
CA GLU A 85 -4.76 9.50 6.60
C GLU A 85 -5.27 8.72 7.82
N ARG A 86 -6.31 7.88 7.63
CA ARG A 86 -6.99 7.13 8.70
C ARG A 86 -7.04 5.63 8.41
N PRO A 87 -5.87 4.95 8.35
CA PRO A 87 -5.82 3.50 8.13
C PRO A 87 -6.47 2.69 9.27
N ASP A 88 -6.57 3.24 10.47
CA ASP A 88 -7.28 2.65 11.60
C ASP A 88 -8.80 2.51 11.35
N ILE A 89 -9.41 3.52 10.72
CA ILE A 89 -10.82 3.48 10.31
C ILE A 89 -10.98 2.48 9.16
N ASP A 90 -10.13 2.58 8.14
CA ASP A 90 -10.13 1.67 6.99
C ASP A 90 -10.04 0.21 7.44
N ALA A 91 -9.10 -0.14 8.33
CA ALA A 91 -8.92 -1.50 8.84
C ALA A 91 -10.17 -2.06 9.50
N VAL A 92 -10.82 -1.30 10.40
CA VAL A 92 -12.03 -1.76 11.11
C VAL A 92 -13.19 -2.04 10.14
N TYR A 93 -13.40 -1.15 9.16
CA TYR A 93 -14.53 -1.32 8.23
C TYR A 93 -14.22 -2.21 7.04
N MET A 94 -12.94 -2.38 6.69
CA MET A 94 -12.50 -3.41 5.75
C MET A 94 -12.70 -4.81 6.33
N ASP A 95 -12.35 -5.04 7.61
CA ASP A 95 -12.66 -6.28 8.32
C ASP A 95 -14.17 -6.58 8.26
N ALA A 96 -15.02 -5.57 8.55
CA ALA A 96 -16.46 -5.73 8.46
C ALA A 96 -16.92 -6.10 7.03
N CYS A 97 -16.33 -5.48 6.00
CA CYS A 97 -16.66 -5.79 4.62
C CYS A 97 -16.27 -7.22 4.26
N GLN A 98 -15.05 -7.64 4.59
CA GLN A 98 -14.58 -9.01 4.34
C GLN A 98 -15.42 -10.05 5.06
N MET A 99 -15.82 -9.80 6.31
CA MET A 99 -16.73 -10.69 7.06
C MET A 99 -18.10 -10.82 6.41
N LEU A 100 -18.64 -9.73 5.89
CA LEU A 100 -19.99 -9.70 5.31
C LEU A 100 -20.06 -10.22 3.87
N THR A 101 -18.98 -9.99 3.08
CA THR A 101 -18.99 -10.24 1.64
C THR A 101 -17.99 -11.28 1.18
N GLY A 102 -17.04 -11.69 2.03
CA GLY A 102 -15.92 -12.58 1.68
C GLY A 102 -14.79 -11.89 0.91
N SER A 103 -14.90 -10.59 0.62
CA SER A 103 -13.90 -9.81 -0.13
C SER A 103 -13.83 -8.37 0.36
N GLY A 104 -12.76 -7.65 -0.04
CA GLY A 104 -12.57 -6.25 0.27
C GLY A 104 -11.90 -5.50 -0.87
N GLY A 105 -11.93 -4.18 -0.83
CA GLY A 105 -11.32 -3.31 -1.84
C GLY A 105 -11.83 -1.88 -1.75
N TRP A 106 -11.27 -1.01 -2.55
CA TRP A 106 -11.66 0.40 -2.63
C TRP A 106 -12.27 0.72 -4.00
N PRO A 107 -13.27 1.64 -4.02
CA PRO A 107 -13.86 2.34 -2.87
C PRO A 107 -14.54 1.35 -1.93
N LEU A 108 -14.42 1.58 -0.60
CA LEU A 108 -15.14 0.82 0.41
C LEU A 108 -16.38 1.61 0.82
N THR A 109 -17.54 0.98 0.70
CA THR A 109 -18.85 1.55 1.06
C THR A 109 -19.40 0.83 2.28
N VAL A 110 -19.73 1.57 3.35
CA VAL A 110 -20.29 0.98 4.58
C VAL A 110 -21.48 1.79 5.09
N TYR A 111 -22.52 1.12 5.52
CA TYR A 111 -23.64 1.75 6.22
C TYR A 111 -23.53 1.45 7.71
N LEU A 112 -23.60 2.53 8.53
CA LEU A 112 -23.41 2.47 9.97
C LEU A 112 -24.63 2.99 10.71
N THR A 113 -24.82 2.50 11.94
CA THR A 113 -25.67 3.20 12.91
C THR A 113 -24.96 4.49 13.38
N PRO A 114 -25.68 5.45 14.00
CA PRO A 114 -25.07 6.63 14.62
C PRO A 114 -24.02 6.32 15.71
N GLU A 115 -23.99 5.08 16.21
CA GLU A 115 -22.98 4.56 17.15
C GLU A 115 -21.80 3.88 16.44
N GLN A 116 -21.58 4.16 15.15
CA GLN A 116 -20.47 3.66 14.35
C GLN A 116 -20.49 2.14 14.08
N LYS A 117 -21.59 1.44 14.35
CA LYS A 117 -21.68 -0.01 14.16
C LYS A 117 -22.06 -0.33 12.71
N PRO A 118 -21.24 -1.10 11.97
CA PRO A 118 -21.56 -1.46 10.60
C PRO A 118 -22.67 -2.51 10.54
N PHE A 119 -23.60 -2.35 9.60
CA PHE A 119 -24.67 -3.34 9.35
C PHE A 119 -24.75 -3.77 7.89
N TYR A 120 -24.09 -3.05 6.98
CA TYR A 120 -23.94 -3.41 5.57
C TYR A 120 -22.61 -2.88 5.05
N ALA A 121 -21.96 -3.64 4.18
CA ALA A 121 -20.74 -3.20 3.49
C ALA A 121 -20.68 -3.75 2.06
N ALA A 122 -20.03 -3.02 1.19
CA ALA A 122 -19.73 -3.38 -0.18
C ALA A 122 -18.47 -2.61 -0.63
N THR A 123 -17.90 -3.00 -1.76
CA THR A 123 -16.88 -2.21 -2.45
C THR A 123 -17.56 -1.21 -3.40
N TYR A 124 -17.13 -1.11 -4.65
CA TYR A 124 -17.78 -0.29 -5.66
C TYR A 124 -19.25 -0.68 -5.86
N LEU A 125 -20.12 0.33 -5.92
CA LEU A 125 -21.55 0.20 -6.24
C LEU A 125 -21.87 1.08 -7.46
N PRO A 126 -22.43 0.52 -8.55
CA PRO A 126 -22.88 1.33 -9.69
C PRO A 126 -24.06 2.24 -9.27
N LYS A 127 -24.27 3.34 -9.99
CA LYS A 127 -25.41 4.24 -9.73
C LYS A 127 -26.75 3.48 -9.68
N SER A 128 -27.01 2.65 -10.68
CA SER A 128 -28.25 1.90 -10.84
C SER A 128 -27.97 0.40 -10.88
N THR A 129 -28.95 -0.41 -10.54
CA THR A 129 -28.86 -1.87 -10.60
C THR A 129 -28.51 -2.33 -12.01
N LEU A 130 -27.41 -3.05 -12.14
CA LEU A 130 -26.88 -3.50 -13.41
C LEU A 130 -26.33 -4.95 -13.29
N PHE A 131 -26.61 -5.82 -14.25
CA PHE A 131 -26.14 -7.21 -14.30
C PHE A 131 -26.33 -8.00 -12.98
N GLY A 132 -27.46 -7.78 -12.29
CA GLY A 132 -27.75 -8.44 -11.02
C GLY A 132 -27.04 -7.88 -9.78
N ARG A 133 -26.22 -6.84 -9.94
CA ARG A 133 -25.63 -6.08 -8.83
C ARG A 133 -26.54 -4.90 -8.48
N ILE A 134 -26.92 -4.80 -7.20
CA ILE A 134 -27.75 -3.71 -6.69
C ILE A 134 -27.03 -2.37 -6.87
N GLY A 135 -27.75 -1.36 -7.35
CA GLY A 135 -27.25 0.01 -7.48
C GLY A 135 -27.31 0.79 -6.18
N LEU A 136 -26.48 1.84 -6.08
CA LEU A 136 -26.37 2.69 -4.89
C LEU A 136 -27.70 3.33 -4.51
N ILE A 137 -28.47 3.83 -5.50
CA ILE A 137 -29.78 4.47 -5.27
C ILE A 137 -30.76 3.46 -4.64
N GLU A 138 -30.94 2.31 -5.28
CA GLU A 138 -31.89 1.31 -4.82
C GLU A 138 -31.51 0.74 -3.44
N LEU A 139 -30.22 0.48 -3.21
CA LEU A 139 -29.73 0.03 -1.91
C LEU A 139 -29.99 1.05 -0.82
N SER A 140 -29.68 2.32 -1.07
CA SER A 140 -29.90 3.41 -0.10
C SER A 140 -31.37 3.58 0.24
N GLN A 141 -32.25 3.50 -0.74
CA GLN A 141 -33.72 3.56 -0.51
C GLN A 141 -34.22 2.38 0.30
N LYS A 142 -33.73 1.16 0.05
CA LYS A 142 -34.07 -0.03 0.85
C LYS A 142 -33.60 0.11 2.30
N ILE A 143 -32.39 0.61 2.52
CA ILE A 143 -31.85 0.85 3.86
C ILE A 143 -32.67 1.91 4.60
N ASP A 144 -33.03 3.02 3.95
CA ASP A 144 -33.90 4.05 4.55
C ASP A 144 -35.26 3.49 4.93
N ALA A 145 -35.87 2.70 4.05
CA ALA A 145 -37.15 2.04 4.35
C ALA A 145 -37.05 1.09 5.55
N LEU A 146 -36.00 0.30 5.66
CA LEU A 146 -35.75 -0.55 6.84
C LEU A 146 -35.49 0.27 8.09
N TRP A 147 -34.70 1.36 8.00
CA TRP A 147 -34.44 2.24 9.13
C TRP A 147 -35.72 2.84 9.74
N LYS A 148 -36.69 3.18 8.88
CA LYS A 148 -37.96 3.77 9.30
C LYS A 148 -38.99 2.74 9.76
N ASN A 149 -39.08 1.57 9.11
CA ASN A 149 -40.16 0.64 9.29
C ASN A 149 -39.78 -0.62 10.11
N ASP A 150 -38.49 -1.04 10.08
CA ASP A 150 -38.00 -2.23 10.81
C ASP A 150 -36.54 -2.00 11.31
N ARG A 151 -36.38 -0.95 12.10
CA ARG A 151 -35.09 -0.57 12.70
C ARG A 151 -34.43 -1.69 13.49
N GLN A 152 -35.23 -2.53 14.14
CA GLN A 152 -34.74 -3.61 14.99
C GLN A 152 -33.91 -4.61 14.18
N GLN A 153 -34.24 -4.86 12.92
CA GLN A 153 -33.47 -5.71 12.03
C GLN A 153 -32.06 -5.12 11.79
N ILE A 154 -31.97 -3.80 11.54
CA ILE A 154 -30.69 -3.11 11.37
C ILE A 154 -29.84 -3.16 12.65
N ILE A 155 -30.46 -2.87 13.81
CA ILE A 155 -29.75 -2.90 15.10
C ILE A 155 -29.22 -4.31 15.39
N ASN A 156 -30.02 -5.35 15.17
CA ASN A 156 -29.57 -6.73 15.37
C ASN A 156 -28.42 -7.11 14.45
N ALA A 157 -28.46 -6.72 13.17
CA ALA A 157 -27.36 -6.92 12.22
C ALA A 157 -26.09 -6.18 12.67
N ALA A 158 -26.21 -4.93 13.10
CA ALA A 158 -25.09 -4.12 13.58
C ALA A 158 -24.43 -4.71 14.84
N GLU A 159 -25.22 -5.19 15.80
CA GLU A 159 -24.70 -5.85 17.01
C GLU A 159 -24.03 -7.19 16.67
N TYR A 160 -24.59 -7.95 15.71
CA TYR A 160 -24.00 -9.19 15.25
C TYR A 160 -22.60 -8.94 14.63
N VAL A 161 -22.48 -8.00 13.68
CA VAL A 161 -21.20 -7.66 13.02
C VAL A 161 -20.20 -7.14 14.06
N LYS A 162 -20.61 -6.23 14.96
CA LYS A 162 -19.76 -5.76 16.05
C LYS A 162 -19.25 -6.92 16.91
N GLY A 163 -20.15 -7.85 17.27
CA GLY A 163 -19.79 -9.03 18.05
C GLY A 163 -18.76 -9.92 17.36
N MET A 164 -18.85 -10.07 16.05
CA MET A 164 -17.86 -10.80 15.23
C MET A 164 -16.51 -10.08 15.20
N LEU A 165 -16.51 -8.77 14.95
CA LEU A 165 -15.29 -7.94 14.91
C LEU A 165 -14.49 -8.02 16.22
N ILE A 166 -15.18 -8.05 17.37
CA ILE A 166 -14.51 -8.14 18.67
C ILE A 166 -13.97 -9.56 18.96
N ARG A 167 -14.65 -10.60 18.46
CA ARG A 167 -14.30 -12.01 18.74
C ARG A 167 -13.07 -12.50 17.95
N THR A 168 -12.78 -11.90 16.80
CA THR A 168 -11.66 -12.34 15.94
C THR A 168 -10.28 -12.21 16.58
N ASP A 169 -10.16 -11.41 17.64
CA ASP A 169 -8.86 -11.17 18.29
C ASP A 169 -8.50 -12.18 19.38
N LYS A 170 -9.40 -13.14 19.74
CA LYS A 170 -9.11 -14.17 20.78
C LYS A 170 -8.34 -15.35 20.21
N LEU A 171 -7.04 -15.41 20.54
CA LEU A 171 -6.15 -16.49 20.12
C LEU A 171 -6.31 -17.76 20.98
N SER A 172 -6.08 -18.93 20.36
CA SER A 172 -5.81 -20.18 21.06
C SER A 172 -4.47 -20.09 21.80
N LYS A 173 -4.43 -20.46 23.07
CA LYS A 173 -3.21 -20.33 23.90
C LYS A 173 -2.14 -21.40 23.66
N ASN A 174 -2.40 -22.41 22.83
CA ASN A 174 -1.48 -23.54 22.64
C ASN A 174 -0.89 -23.52 21.21
N SER A 175 0.44 -23.50 21.15
CA SER A 175 1.22 -23.67 19.93
C SER A 175 2.10 -24.90 20.02
N GLU A 176 2.02 -25.77 19.03
CA GLU A 176 2.90 -26.93 18.88
C GLU A 176 4.01 -26.73 17.83
N LYS A 177 3.91 -25.68 17.01
CA LYS A 177 4.84 -25.44 15.90
C LYS A 177 5.98 -24.51 16.32
N ASN A 178 7.19 -24.85 15.90
CA ASN A 178 8.38 -24.02 16.01
C ASN A 178 8.54 -23.14 14.76
N ILE A 179 9.46 -22.17 14.79
CA ILE A 179 9.71 -21.20 13.71
C ILE A 179 10.09 -21.92 12.40
N ASN A 180 10.97 -22.94 12.44
CA ASN A 180 11.41 -23.66 11.25
C ASN A 180 10.23 -24.33 10.53
N LEU A 181 9.34 -24.99 11.28
CA LEU A 181 8.16 -25.63 10.71
C LEU A 181 7.20 -24.61 10.05
N LEU A 182 7.03 -23.44 10.67
CA LEU A 182 6.22 -22.37 10.10
C LEU A 182 6.84 -21.81 8.81
N CYS A 183 8.16 -21.67 8.78
CA CYS A 183 8.88 -21.25 7.56
C CYS A 183 8.78 -22.32 6.46
N ASP A 184 8.89 -23.60 6.79
CA ASP A 184 8.74 -24.70 5.81
C ASP A 184 7.32 -24.76 5.25
N GLU A 185 6.29 -24.52 6.06
CA GLU A 185 4.91 -24.45 5.61
C GLU A 185 4.67 -23.25 4.69
N ALA A 186 5.22 -22.07 5.02
CA ALA A 186 5.13 -20.90 4.17
C ALA A 186 5.87 -21.13 2.83
N TYR A 187 7.08 -21.69 2.86
CA TYR A 187 7.82 -22.04 1.65
C TYR A 187 7.03 -23.01 0.77
N ARG A 188 6.48 -24.11 1.35
CA ARG A 188 5.64 -25.05 0.60
C ARG A 188 4.43 -24.37 -0.04
N PHE A 189 3.74 -23.53 0.71
CA PHE A 189 2.62 -22.77 0.17
C PHE A 189 3.04 -21.93 -1.04
N PHE A 190 4.14 -21.18 -0.95
CA PHE A 190 4.64 -20.38 -2.07
C PHE A 190 5.09 -21.26 -3.24
N SER A 191 5.75 -22.39 -3.01
CA SER A 191 6.18 -23.33 -4.04
C SER A 191 4.99 -23.96 -4.79
N GLU A 192 3.94 -24.36 -4.08
CA GLU A 192 2.73 -24.97 -4.65
C GLU A 192 1.86 -23.96 -5.43
N ASN A 193 1.93 -22.67 -5.10
CA ASN A 193 1.16 -21.61 -5.74
C ASN A 193 1.99 -20.74 -6.70
N PHE A 194 3.22 -21.14 -6.98
CA PHE A 194 4.11 -20.42 -7.88
C PHE A 194 3.67 -20.57 -9.35
N ASP A 195 3.62 -19.46 -10.08
CA ASP A 195 3.38 -19.45 -11.51
C ASP A 195 4.68 -19.72 -12.28
N GLU A 196 4.93 -20.98 -12.61
CA GLU A 196 6.12 -21.43 -13.31
C GLU A 196 6.33 -20.74 -14.67
N LYS A 197 5.26 -20.27 -15.30
CA LYS A 197 5.34 -19.61 -16.60
C LYS A 197 5.63 -18.12 -16.46
N ASN A 198 4.84 -17.43 -15.64
CA ASN A 198 4.82 -15.96 -15.57
C ASN A 198 5.50 -15.40 -14.32
N GLY A 199 5.95 -16.24 -13.39
CA GLY A 199 6.46 -15.80 -12.09
C GLY A 199 5.35 -15.25 -11.18
N GLY A 200 5.70 -15.00 -9.92
CA GLY A 200 4.75 -14.57 -8.91
C GLY A 200 3.85 -15.68 -8.41
N PHE A 201 2.88 -15.34 -7.59
CA PHE A 201 2.01 -16.28 -6.89
C PHE A 201 0.56 -16.03 -7.26
N ASN A 202 -0.25 -17.08 -7.35
CA ASN A 202 -1.65 -17.05 -7.75
C ASN A 202 -1.88 -16.55 -9.21
N GLY A 203 -3.16 -16.39 -9.57
CA GLY A 203 -3.60 -15.92 -10.89
C GLY A 203 -3.74 -14.41 -11.00
N ALA A 204 -4.82 -13.95 -11.62
CA ALA A 204 -5.16 -12.54 -11.77
C ALA A 204 -6.26 -12.12 -10.75
N PRO A 205 -6.23 -10.89 -10.22
CA PRO A 205 -5.16 -9.88 -10.36
C PRO A 205 -3.88 -10.30 -9.64
N LYS A 206 -2.71 -9.92 -10.20
CA LYS A 206 -1.40 -10.36 -9.68
C LYS A 206 -0.65 -9.20 -9.04
N PHE A 207 -0.43 -9.32 -7.72
CA PHE A 207 0.31 -8.35 -6.91
C PHE A 207 1.80 -8.69 -6.85
N PRO A 208 2.70 -7.70 -6.78
CA PRO A 208 4.14 -7.93 -6.61
C PRO A 208 4.52 -8.64 -5.32
N SER A 209 3.85 -8.34 -4.20
CA SER A 209 4.06 -8.89 -2.86
C SER A 209 5.54 -9.04 -2.48
N PRO A 210 6.34 -7.93 -2.45
CA PRO A 210 7.80 -8.01 -2.31
C PRO A 210 8.27 -8.66 -1.01
N HIS A 211 7.48 -8.57 0.06
CA HIS A 211 7.78 -9.22 1.35
C HIS A 211 7.80 -10.75 1.26
N ASN A 212 7.04 -11.35 0.35
CA ASN A 212 7.11 -12.79 0.06
C ASN A 212 8.47 -13.14 -0.57
N LEU A 213 8.96 -12.28 -1.46
CA LEU A 213 10.26 -12.46 -2.11
C LEU A 213 11.41 -12.31 -1.10
N LEU A 214 11.31 -11.35 -0.17
CA LEU A 214 12.28 -11.18 0.92
C LEU A 214 12.33 -12.41 1.82
N PHE A 215 11.17 -12.96 2.20
CA PHE A 215 11.09 -14.20 2.95
C PHE A 215 11.77 -15.36 2.21
N LEU A 216 11.47 -15.57 0.94
CA LEU A 216 12.04 -16.65 0.13
C LEU A 216 13.56 -16.52 -0.02
N LEU A 217 14.11 -15.32 -0.17
CA LEU A 217 15.57 -15.09 -0.17
C LEU A 217 16.20 -15.44 1.17
N LYS A 218 15.58 -15.06 2.30
CA LYS A 218 16.06 -15.45 3.63
C LYS A 218 15.91 -16.95 3.88
N TYR A 219 14.86 -17.57 3.37
CA TYR A 219 14.65 -19.01 3.42
C TYR A 219 15.77 -19.75 2.67
N TYR A 220 16.11 -19.28 1.44
CA TYR A 220 17.26 -19.78 0.69
C TYR A 220 18.57 -19.65 1.51
N ASN A 221 18.84 -18.48 2.07
CA ASN A 221 20.07 -18.21 2.82
C ASN A 221 20.20 -19.10 4.09
N TYR A 222 19.08 -19.44 4.72
CA TYR A 222 19.08 -20.23 5.96
C TYR A 222 19.08 -21.75 5.70
N PHE A 223 18.26 -22.21 4.75
CA PHE A 223 18.07 -23.65 4.49
C PHE A 223 18.82 -24.15 3.25
N GLY A 224 19.38 -23.30 2.39
CA GLY A 224 20.06 -23.68 1.16
C GLY A 224 19.11 -24.14 0.04
N GLU A 225 17.82 -23.79 0.09
CA GLU A 225 16.81 -24.25 -0.86
C GLU A 225 16.82 -23.41 -2.15
N GLU A 226 17.53 -23.89 -3.16
CA GLU A 226 17.74 -23.20 -4.45
C GLU A 226 16.43 -22.80 -5.16
N ASN A 227 15.38 -23.61 -5.05
CA ASN A 227 14.09 -23.32 -5.66
C ASN A 227 13.48 -22.00 -5.11
N ALA A 228 13.70 -21.67 -3.84
CA ALA A 228 13.25 -20.40 -3.27
C ALA A 228 13.88 -19.19 -3.98
N LYS A 229 15.20 -19.24 -4.24
CA LYS A 229 15.92 -18.21 -4.99
C LYS A 229 15.44 -18.12 -6.44
N GLN A 230 15.25 -19.27 -7.10
CA GLN A 230 14.77 -19.32 -8.49
C GLN A 230 13.37 -18.70 -8.64
N MET A 231 12.45 -18.96 -7.70
CA MET A 231 11.13 -18.33 -7.68
C MET A 231 11.24 -16.81 -7.61
N VAL A 232 12.14 -16.28 -6.78
CA VAL A 232 12.38 -14.83 -6.66
C VAL A 232 12.94 -14.25 -7.94
N GLU A 233 14.01 -14.83 -8.47
CA GLU A 233 14.65 -14.37 -9.71
C GLU A 233 13.68 -14.34 -10.88
N LYS A 234 12.89 -15.43 -11.03
CA LYS A 234 11.85 -15.53 -12.06
C LYS A 234 10.80 -14.43 -11.89
N THR A 235 10.31 -14.21 -10.68
CA THR A 235 9.28 -13.20 -10.39
C THR A 235 9.79 -11.79 -10.69
N LEU A 236 10.95 -11.42 -10.17
CA LEU A 236 11.56 -10.12 -10.43
C LEU A 236 11.82 -9.90 -11.93
N THR A 237 12.35 -10.92 -12.63
CA THR A 237 12.55 -10.86 -14.08
C THR A 237 11.25 -10.66 -14.85
N GLN A 238 10.17 -11.34 -14.48
CA GLN A 238 8.90 -11.23 -15.19
C GLN A 238 8.18 -9.92 -14.88
N MET A 239 8.29 -9.37 -13.67
CA MET A 239 7.81 -8.03 -13.38
C MET A 239 8.51 -6.98 -14.26
N TYR A 240 9.84 -7.07 -14.42
CA TYR A 240 10.57 -6.21 -15.36
C TYR A 240 10.11 -6.40 -16.80
N ARG A 241 9.89 -7.63 -17.26
CA ARG A 241 9.47 -7.91 -18.64
C ARG A 241 8.04 -7.45 -18.93
N GLY A 242 7.18 -7.41 -17.93
CA GLY A 242 5.79 -6.99 -18.02
C GLY A 242 5.62 -5.49 -18.22
N GLY A 243 4.37 -5.09 -18.45
CA GLY A 243 4.00 -3.67 -18.49
C GLY A 243 3.75 -3.07 -17.12
N ILE A 244 3.81 -3.87 -16.04
CA ILE A 244 3.79 -3.37 -14.66
C ILE A 244 5.01 -2.50 -14.35
N PHE A 245 6.16 -2.75 -15.02
CA PHE A 245 7.32 -1.89 -15.02
C PHE A 245 7.23 -0.86 -16.14
N ASP A 246 7.39 0.41 -15.82
CA ASP A 246 7.42 1.47 -16.82
C ASP A 246 8.79 1.56 -17.51
N HIS A 247 8.90 0.97 -18.68
CA HIS A 247 10.15 0.91 -19.45
C HIS A 247 10.68 2.28 -19.92
N ILE A 248 9.84 3.33 -19.91
CA ILE A 248 10.24 4.69 -20.32
C ILE A 248 10.61 5.54 -19.13
N GLY A 249 9.69 5.68 -18.18
CA GLY A 249 9.83 6.59 -17.05
C GLY A 249 10.43 5.96 -15.80
N GLY A 250 10.44 4.64 -15.73
CA GLY A 250 10.82 3.88 -14.54
C GLY A 250 9.70 3.76 -13.51
N GLY A 251 9.96 2.99 -12.47
CA GLY A 251 9.00 2.70 -11.43
C GLY A 251 7.97 1.63 -11.81
N PHE A 252 7.26 1.14 -10.81
CA PHE A 252 6.29 0.06 -10.91
C PHE A 252 4.89 0.57 -10.63
N SER A 253 3.92 0.10 -11.42
CA SER A 253 2.51 0.19 -11.09
C SER A 253 2.16 -0.80 -9.97
N ARG A 254 1.02 -0.58 -9.30
CA ARG A 254 0.65 -1.26 -8.06
C ARG A 254 0.45 -2.77 -8.22
N TYR A 255 -0.31 -3.21 -9.23
CA TYR A 255 -0.57 -4.62 -9.53
C TYR A 255 -0.95 -4.80 -10.99
N SER A 256 -0.89 -6.05 -11.48
CA SER A 256 -1.38 -6.40 -12.82
C SER A 256 -2.81 -6.90 -12.78
N THR A 257 -3.61 -6.50 -13.75
CA THR A 257 -4.98 -6.99 -13.94
C THR A 257 -5.01 -8.40 -14.53
N ASP A 258 -3.90 -8.85 -15.11
CA ASP A 258 -3.71 -10.17 -15.72
C ASP A 258 -2.59 -10.98 -15.04
N GLU A 259 -2.51 -12.27 -15.36
CA GLU A 259 -1.53 -13.20 -14.80
C GLU A 259 -0.08 -12.99 -15.28
N LYS A 260 0.14 -12.22 -16.38
CA LYS A 260 1.42 -12.08 -17.08
C LYS A 260 2.21 -10.84 -16.70
N TYR A 261 1.68 -10.01 -15.80
CA TYR A 261 2.19 -8.66 -15.51
C TYR A 261 2.14 -7.72 -16.73
N LEU A 262 1.21 -7.94 -17.69
CA LEU A 262 1.14 -7.17 -18.94
C LEU A 262 0.39 -5.85 -18.77
N VAL A 263 -0.89 -5.89 -18.39
CA VAL A 263 -1.73 -4.69 -18.24
C VAL A 263 -1.85 -4.37 -16.77
N PRO A 264 -1.17 -3.33 -16.29
CA PRO A 264 -1.28 -2.96 -14.89
C PRO A 264 -2.55 -2.15 -14.62
N HIS A 265 -2.90 -2.06 -13.34
CA HIS A 265 -3.63 -0.93 -12.82
C HIS A 265 -2.61 0.19 -12.60
N PHE A 266 -2.77 1.33 -13.32
CA PHE A 266 -1.66 2.24 -13.62
C PHE A 266 -1.22 3.15 -12.46
N GLU A 267 -1.89 3.14 -11.31
CA GLU A 267 -1.43 3.88 -10.14
C GLU A 267 -0.02 3.45 -9.72
N LYS A 268 0.85 4.42 -9.40
CA LYS A 268 2.20 4.16 -8.89
C LYS A 268 2.32 4.67 -7.47
N MET A 269 2.29 3.73 -6.52
CA MET A 269 2.38 4.05 -5.09
C MET A 269 3.83 4.09 -4.63
N LEU A 270 4.14 4.99 -3.69
CA LEU A 270 5.49 5.10 -3.12
C LEU A 270 5.91 3.81 -2.42
N TYR A 271 5.02 3.21 -1.61
CA TYR A 271 5.33 2.00 -0.86
C TYR A 271 5.59 0.78 -1.74
N ASP A 272 4.87 0.62 -2.87
CA ASP A 272 5.11 -0.46 -3.83
C ASP A 272 6.50 -0.32 -4.45
N ASN A 273 6.83 0.89 -4.92
CA ASN A 273 8.15 1.18 -5.50
C ASN A 273 9.28 1.01 -4.48
N ALA A 274 9.05 1.39 -3.21
CA ALA A 274 10.00 1.19 -2.13
C ALA A 274 10.29 -0.29 -1.87
N LEU A 275 9.23 -1.07 -1.64
CA LEU A 275 9.37 -2.49 -1.31
C LEU A 275 9.91 -3.32 -2.48
N ILE A 276 9.49 -3.02 -3.71
CA ILE A 276 10.00 -3.69 -4.91
C ILE A 276 11.48 -3.34 -5.10
N MET A 277 11.86 -2.06 -5.02
CA MET A 277 13.26 -1.63 -5.12
C MET A 277 14.12 -2.27 -4.01
N TYR A 278 13.59 -2.36 -2.79
CA TYR A 278 14.26 -3.02 -1.68
C TYR A 278 14.47 -4.52 -1.96
N ALA A 279 13.47 -5.23 -2.53
CA ALA A 279 13.59 -6.64 -2.87
C ALA A 279 14.65 -6.89 -3.97
N TYR A 280 14.69 -6.07 -5.04
CA TYR A 280 15.78 -6.14 -6.03
C TYR A 280 17.14 -5.86 -5.41
N ALA A 281 17.26 -4.84 -4.56
CA ALA A 281 18.52 -4.50 -3.89
C ALA A 281 18.95 -5.59 -2.89
N PHE A 282 17.99 -6.24 -2.23
CA PHE A 282 18.25 -7.37 -1.33
C PHE A 282 18.77 -8.59 -2.11
N TYR A 283 18.17 -8.91 -3.26
CA TYR A 283 18.69 -9.96 -4.17
C TYR A 283 20.13 -9.67 -4.63
N LEU A 284 20.43 -8.41 -4.96
CA LEU A 284 21.76 -7.96 -5.40
C LEU A 284 22.84 -8.04 -4.30
N GLN A 285 22.51 -8.25 -3.04
CA GLN A 285 23.51 -8.51 -2.00
C GLN A 285 24.25 -9.82 -2.26
N GLU A 286 23.54 -10.83 -2.78
CA GLU A 286 24.08 -12.15 -3.11
C GLU A 286 24.60 -12.22 -4.55
N GLU A 287 23.91 -11.56 -5.48
CA GLU A 287 24.17 -11.63 -6.93
C GLU A 287 24.54 -10.24 -7.49
N ARG A 288 25.69 -9.73 -7.02
CA ARG A 288 26.17 -8.35 -7.34
C ARG A 288 26.36 -8.08 -8.83
N ASP A 289 26.58 -9.10 -9.66
CA ASP A 289 26.88 -8.93 -11.08
C ASP A 289 25.64 -8.93 -11.98
N ASN A 290 24.42 -8.99 -11.42
CA ASN A 290 23.19 -8.94 -12.19
C ASN A 290 22.89 -7.53 -12.72
N GLU A 291 23.43 -7.22 -13.91
CA GLU A 291 23.31 -5.92 -14.57
C GLU A 291 21.86 -5.51 -14.85
N LEU A 292 20.97 -6.48 -15.11
CA LEU A 292 19.56 -6.20 -15.34
C LEU A 292 18.90 -5.66 -14.07
N PHE A 293 19.12 -6.30 -12.94
CA PHE A 293 18.53 -5.87 -11.68
C PHE A 293 19.11 -4.54 -11.19
N LYS A 294 20.42 -4.30 -11.41
CA LYS A 294 21.02 -2.97 -11.20
C LYS A 294 20.31 -1.90 -12.03
N TYR A 295 20.04 -2.19 -13.31
CA TYR A 295 19.31 -1.25 -14.18
C TYR A 295 17.92 -0.95 -13.66
N VAL A 296 17.15 -1.98 -13.23
CA VAL A 296 15.80 -1.80 -12.69
C VAL A 296 15.80 -0.94 -11.43
N VAL A 297 16.73 -1.22 -10.49
CA VAL A 297 16.89 -0.40 -9.27
C VAL A 297 17.19 1.05 -9.63
N ASN A 298 18.14 1.27 -10.55
CA ASN A 298 18.51 2.62 -10.96
C ASN A 298 17.35 3.39 -11.59
N LEU A 299 16.59 2.75 -12.49
CA LEU A 299 15.50 3.42 -13.18
C LEU A 299 14.30 3.69 -12.24
N THR A 300 14.09 2.81 -11.25
CA THR A 300 13.10 3.03 -10.20
C THR A 300 13.50 4.18 -9.29
N ALA A 301 14.77 4.24 -8.88
CA ALA A 301 15.32 5.34 -8.09
C ALA A 301 15.25 6.68 -8.86
N GLU A 302 15.64 6.70 -10.14
CA GLU A 302 15.51 7.89 -11.01
C GLU A 302 14.06 8.37 -11.09
N TYR A 303 13.08 7.45 -11.20
CA TYR A 303 11.65 7.78 -11.20
C TYR A 303 11.24 8.48 -9.90
N VAL A 304 11.56 7.88 -8.77
CA VAL A 304 11.19 8.44 -7.45
C VAL A 304 11.83 9.81 -7.25
N LEU A 305 13.10 9.97 -7.58
CA LEU A 305 13.81 11.24 -7.44
C LEU A 305 13.27 12.34 -8.37
N ARG A 306 12.80 11.97 -9.56
CA ARG A 306 12.26 12.92 -10.55
C ARG A 306 10.82 13.29 -10.32
N GLU A 307 9.95 12.30 -9.98
CA GLU A 307 8.50 12.48 -9.97
C GLU A 307 7.89 12.55 -8.56
N LEU A 308 8.49 11.86 -7.60
CA LEU A 308 7.92 11.69 -6.25
C LEU A 308 8.76 12.35 -5.15
N THR A 309 9.61 13.32 -5.46
CA THR A 309 10.47 13.96 -4.45
C THR A 309 10.11 15.43 -4.27
N ASP A 310 9.88 15.83 -3.02
CA ASP A 310 9.73 17.21 -2.58
C ASP A 310 11.09 17.94 -2.59
N GLU A 311 11.11 19.23 -2.86
CA GLU A 311 12.32 20.06 -2.88
C GLU A 311 13.13 19.99 -1.57
N LYS A 312 12.44 19.77 -0.43
CA LYS A 312 13.06 19.62 0.88
C LYS A 312 13.50 18.20 1.20
N GLY A 313 13.16 17.23 0.34
CA GLY A 313 13.65 15.86 0.38
C GLY A 313 12.70 14.78 0.89
N GLY A 314 11.47 15.11 1.27
CA GLY A 314 10.43 14.11 1.51
C GLY A 314 9.93 13.48 0.20
N PHE A 315 9.34 12.30 0.26
CA PHE A 315 8.78 11.62 -0.90
C PHE A 315 7.26 11.69 -0.90
N TYR A 316 6.68 12.05 -2.06
CA TYR A 316 5.24 12.09 -2.31
C TYR A 316 4.61 10.70 -2.36
N CYS A 317 3.30 10.61 -2.09
CA CYS A 317 2.59 9.34 -1.95
C CYS A 317 2.44 8.54 -3.24
N ALA A 318 1.98 9.17 -4.32
CA ALA A 318 1.55 8.42 -5.49
C ALA A 318 1.43 9.29 -6.75
N GLN A 319 1.46 8.62 -7.90
CA GLN A 319 0.90 9.13 -9.15
C GLN A 319 -0.39 8.39 -9.48
N ASP A 320 -1.38 9.14 -9.96
CA ASP A 320 -2.70 8.64 -10.30
C ASP A 320 -2.65 7.59 -11.42
N ALA A 321 -3.62 6.67 -11.40
CA ALA A 321 -3.88 5.77 -12.51
C ALA A 321 -4.44 6.52 -13.72
N ASP A 322 -5.24 7.57 -13.47
CA ASP A 322 -5.98 8.31 -14.49
C ASP A 322 -5.23 9.57 -14.94
N SER A 323 -5.28 9.82 -16.22
CA SER A 323 -4.79 11.03 -16.88
C SER A 323 -5.81 11.44 -17.93
N GLU A 324 -6.22 12.71 -17.94
CA GLU A 324 -7.25 13.23 -18.85
C GLU A 324 -8.54 12.37 -18.83
N LYS A 325 -8.93 11.90 -17.62
CA LYS A 325 -10.11 11.04 -17.37
C LYS A 325 -10.06 9.65 -18.02
N LYS A 326 -8.87 9.15 -18.32
CA LYS A 326 -8.66 7.80 -18.89
C LYS A 326 -7.59 7.07 -18.12
N GLU A 327 -7.91 5.83 -17.70
CA GLU A 327 -6.94 4.98 -17.03
C GLU A 327 -5.73 4.71 -17.92
N GLY A 328 -4.55 4.91 -17.38
CA GLY A 328 -3.28 4.60 -18.04
C GLY A 328 -2.87 5.53 -19.17
N TYR A 329 -3.68 6.53 -19.58
CA TYR A 329 -3.40 7.35 -20.76
C TYR A 329 -2.01 8.01 -20.74
N TYR A 330 -1.53 8.43 -19.57
CA TYR A 330 -0.18 8.97 -19.42
C TYR A 330 0.90 7.96 -19.82
N TYR A 331 0.74 6.69 -19.49
CA TYR A 331 1.73 5.62 -19.67
C TYR A 331 1.60 4.88 -21.00
N LEU A 332 0.41 4.88 -21.57
CA LEU A 332 0.08 4.16 -22.80
C LEU A 332 0.71 4.82 -24.03
N LEU A 333 1.11 3.97 -24.99
CA LEU A 333 1.80 4.33 -26.20
C LEU A 333 1.02 3.89 -27.45
N ASP A 334 1.14 4.68 -28.51
CA ASP A 334 0.77 4.29 -29.87
C ASP A 334 1.97 4.45 -30.82
N LYS A 335 1.90 3.78 -31.97
CA LYS A 335 2.95 3.87 -32.98
C LYS A 335 3.19 5.32 -33.45
N LYS A 336 2.11 6.11 -33.60
CA LYS A 336 2.21 7.49 -34.06
C LYS A 336 3.12 8.29 -33.14
N THR A 337 2.87 8.25 -31.82
CA THR A 337 3.70 8.93 -30.83
C THR A 337 5.17 8.50 -30.93
N ILE A 338 5.45 7.21 -31.15
CA ILE A 338 6.81 6.71 -31.29
C ILE A 338 7.47 7.25 -32.56
N PHE A 339 6.77 7.19 -33.71
CA PHE A 339 7.33 7.66 -35.00
C PHE A 339 7.47 9.18 -35.07
N ASP A 340 6.61 9.94 -34.41
CA ASP A 340 6.68 11.41 -34.36
C ASP A 340 7.89 11.91 -33.55
N ASN A 341 8.40 11.11 -32.61
CA ASN A 341 9.47 11.52 -31.70
C ASN A 341 10.82 10.84 -31.98
N LEU A 342 10.87 9.76 -32.77
CA LEU A 342 12.09 9.01 -33.07
C LEU A 342 12.36 8.94 -34.58
N GLN A 343 13.63 8.72 -34.95
CA GLN A 343 13.98 8.39 -36.32
C GLN A 343 13.34 7.05 -36.72
N GLN A 344 12.96 6.91 -38.00
CA GLN A 344 12.19 5.78 -38.51
C GLN A 344 12.78 4.40 -38.16
N SER A 345 14.12 4.23 -38.24
CA SER A 345 14.80 2.99 -37.88
C SER A 345 14.66 2.66 -36.39
N SER A 346 14.93 3.66 -35.52
CA SER A 346 14.79 3.50 -34.07
C SER A 346 13.33 3.29 -33.67
N ALA A 347 12.39 3.99 -34.31
CA ALA A 347 10.96 3.82 -34.06
C ALA A 347 10.49 2.40 -34.33
N LYS A 348 10.87 1.83 -35.50
CA LYS A 348 10.55 0.43 -35.87
C LYS A 348 11.14 -0.55 -34.85
N GLU A 349 12.41 -0.37 -34.47
CA GLU A 349 13.10 -1.23 -33.53
C GLU A 349 12.42 -1.19 -32.15
N ILE A 350 12.12 -0.01 -31.59
CA ILE A 350 11.46 0.15 -30.30
C ILE A 350 10.05 -0.47 -30.32
N CYS A 351 9.27 -0.22 -31.38
CA CYS A 351 7.94 -0.82 -31.51
C CYS A 351 8.00 -2.36 -31.49
N GLN A 352 8.98 -2.94 -32.21
CA GLN A 352 9.16 -4.40 -32.23
C GLN A 352 9.61 -4.95 -30.89
N LEU A 353 10.62 -4.32 -30.24
CA LEU A 353 11.17 -4.77 -28.97
C LEU A 353 10.15 -4.74 -27.84
N TYR A 354 9.35 -3.68 -27.75
CA TYR A 354 8.43 -3.42 -26.65
C TYR A 354 6.97 -3.70 -26.98
N ASN A 355 6.70 -4.49 -28.04
CA ASN A 355 5.34 -4.91 -28.44
C ASN A 355 4.36 -3.76 -28.69
N ILE A 356 4.84 -2.64 -29.22
CA ILE A 356 3.98 -1.50 -29.55
C ILE A 356 3.39 -1.74 -30.95
N ASN A 357 2.09 -1.98 -31.01
CA ASN A 357 1.39 -2.40 -32.24
C ASN A 357 0.08 -1.64 -32.43
N ASP A 358 -0.54 -1.79 -33.63
CA ASP A 358 -1.74 -1.03 -33.99
C ASP A 358 -3.01 -1.51 -33.27
N LYS A 359 -3.05 -2.77 -32.83
CA LYS A 359 -4.18 -3.32 -32.06
C LYS A 359 -4.17 -2.80 -30.62
N GLY A 360 -2.98 -2.53 -30.06
CA GLY A 360 -2.81 -2.18 -28.66
C GLY A 360 -3.10 -3.34 -27.70
N HIS A 361 -2.99 -3.04 -26.40
CA HIS A 361 -3.31 -3.94 -25.29
C HIS A 361 -4.50 -3.44 -24.48
N LEU A 362 -4.76 -2.12 -24.52
CA LEU A 362 -5.88 -1.47 -23.84
C LEU A 362 -6.41 -0.34 -24.76
N GLU A 363 -7.68 -0.41 -25.15
CA GLU A 363 -8.39 0.63 -25.94
C GLU A 363 -7.63 1.14 -27.19
N GLY A 364 -6.91 0.25 -27.89
CA GLY A 364 -6.12 0.61 -29.07
C GLY A 364 -4.72 1.17 -28.78
N TYR A 365 -4.35 1.34 -27.51
CA TYR A 365 -3.02 1.73 -27.07
C TYR A 365 -2.20 0.53 -26.59
N SER A 366 -0.89 0.63 -26.69
CA SER A 366 0.03 -0.41 -26.23
C SER A 366 0.62 -0.09 -24.87
N VAL A 367 0.71 -1.10 -24.01
CA VAL A 367 1.57 -1.11 -22.83
C VAL A 367 2.95 -1.61 -23.26
N ALA A 368 4.01 -0.84 -23.05
CA ALA A 368 5.36 -1.27 -23.36
C ALA A 368 5.74 -2.49 -22.52
N ASN A 369 6.15 -3.59 -23.16
CA ASN A 369 6.51 -4.83 -22.48
C ASN A 369 7.51 -5.65 -23.28
N LEU A 370 8.22 -6.57 -22.63
CA LEU A 370 9.24 -7.45 -23.20
C LEU A 370 8.82 -8.94 -23.13
N LEU A 371 7.55 -9.25 -22.93
CA LEU A 371 7.08 -10.61 -22.68
C LEU A 371 7.35 -11.57 -23.84
N SER A 372 7.23 -11.11 -25.09
CA SER A 372 7.53 -11.89 -26.29
C SER A 372 8.97 -11.73 -26.79
N ASN A 373 9.81 -10.93 -26.15
CA ASN A 373 11.17 -10.68 -26.56
C ASN A 373 12.16 -11.64 -25.88
N SER A 374 12.85 -12.49 -26.64
CA SER A 374 13.90 -13.38 -26.12
C SER A 374 15.12 -12.61 -25.62
N ASP A 375 15.44 -11.47 -26.26
CA ASP A 375 16.61 -10.67 -25.97
C ASP A 375 16.33 -9.57 -24.92
N TYR A 376 15.31 -9.78 -24.08
CA TYR A 376 14.87 -8.81 -23.08
C TYR A 376 16.00 -8.30 -22.17
N PHE A 377 17.00 -9.14 -21.92
CA PHE A 377 18.14 -8.79 -21.08
C PHE A 377 18.93 -7.57 -21.62
N TYR A 378 18.99 -7.40 -22.95
CA TYR A 378 19.71 -6.29 -23.58
C TYR A 378 18.80 -5.18 -24.10
N ALA A 379 17.49 -5.36 -24.08
CA ALA A 379 16.53 -4.39 -24.63
C ALA A 379 16.64 -3.02 -23.94
N HIS A 380 16.96 -2.98 -22.65
CA HIS A 380 17.15 -1.74 -21.88
C HIS A 380 18.24 -0.84 -22.48
N LYS A 381 19.33 -1.38 -23.04
CA LYS A 381 20.41 -0.59 -23.67
C LYS A 381 19.93 0.19 -24.90
N LYS A 382 18.90 -0.29 -25.58
CA LYS A 382 18.28 0.38 -26.73
C LYS A 382 17.28 1.44 -26.26
N MET A 383 16.44 1.11 -25.28
CA MET A 383 15.51 2.08 -24.68
C MET A 383 16.26 3.26 -24.08
N GLN A 384 17.36 3.04 -23.38
CA GLN A 384 18.18 4.07 -22.74
C GLN A 384 18.64 5.18 -23.71
N LYS A 385 18.87 4.84 -25.00
CA LYS A 385 19.27 5.81 -26.05
C LYS A 385 18.12 6.73 -26.49
N VAL A 386 16.88 6.36 -26.26
CA VAL A 386 15.69 7.07 -26.77
C VAL A 386 14.71 7.48 -25.66
N LYS A 387 14.94 7.01 -24.41
CA LYS A 387 14.01 7.21 -23.30
C LYS A 387 13.68 8.69 -23.06
N ASP A 388 14.68 9.57 -23.12
CA ASP A 388 14.48 11.00 -22.83
C ASP A 388 13.52 11.67 -23.82
N LYS A 389 13.62 11.30 -25.11
CA LYS A 389 12.69 11.82 -26.13
C LYS A 389 11.27 11.34 -25.91
N LEU A 390 11.10 10.06 -25.54
CA LEU A 390 9.79 9.48 -25.28
C LEU A 390 9.22 10.02 -23.96
N LEU A 391 10.05 10.22 -22.95
CA LEU A 391 9.66 10.83 -21.69
C LEU A 391 9.20 12.30 -21.88
N MET A 392 9.95 13.10 -22.66
CA MET A 392 9.55 14.46 -23.03
C MET A 392 8.22 14.49 -23.80
N ALA A 393 7.97 13.49 -24.67
CA ALA A 393 6.69 13.38 -25.37
C ALA A 393 5.54 13.05 -24.41
N ARG A 394 5.78 12.16 -23.44
CA ARG A 394 4.84 11.77 -22.40
C ARG A 394 4.48 12.95 -21.48
N GLN A 395 5.47 13.74 -21.07
CA GLN A 395 5.31 14.89 -20.16
C GLN A 395 4.44 16.03 -20.73
N LYS A 396 4.01 15.95 -21.99
CA LYS A 396 2.98 16.85 -22.56
C LYS A 396 1.58 16.50 -22.07
N LYS A 397 1.36 15.30 -21.55
CA LYS A 397 0.12 14.85 -20.92
C LYS A 397 0.17 15.20 -19.42
N GLU A 398 -0.97 15.60 -18.87
CA GLU A 398 -1.07 15.86 -17.43
C GLU A 398 -1.26 14.56 -16.66
N ILE A 399 -0.63 14.46 -15.49
CA ILE A 399 -0.87 13.41 -14.51
C ILE A 399 -0.90 14.01 -13.10
N PHE A 400 -1.90 13.60 -12.33
CA PHE A 400 -1.99 14.05 -10.95
C PHE A 400 -0.99 13.29 -10.06
N THR A 401 -0.28 14.04 -9.21
CA THR A 401 0.61 13.49 -8.19
C THR A 401 0.07 13.86 -6.82
N ASP A 402 -0.22 12.87 -6.01
CA ASP A 402 -0.59 13.08 -4.61
C ASP A 402 0.66 13.47 -3.80
N LYS A 403 0.74 14.74 -3.47
CA LYS A 403 1.89 15.35 -2.79
C LYS A 403 1.86 15.22 -1.26
N LYS A 404 1.00 14.37 -0.70
CA LYS A 404 1.11 14.00 0.70
C LYS A 404 2.47 13.36 0.96
N ILE A 405 3.05 13.60 2.12
CA ILE A 405 4.27 12.95 2.58
C ILE A 405 3.89 12.16 3.82
N LEU A 406 3.72 10.84 3.67
CA LEU A 406 3.38 9.94 4.76
C LEU A 406 4.64 9.40 5.42
N THR A 407 4.70 9.43 6.74
CA THR A 407 5.89 9.00 7.49
C THR A 407 6.21 7.53 7.23
N CYS A 408 5.22 6.64 7.27
CA CYS A 408 5.40 5.21 7.07
C CYS A 408 5.98 4.88 5.68
N TRP A 409 5.42 5.46 4.60
CA TRP A 409 5.90 5.17 3.25
C TRP A 409 7.27 5.80 2.95
N ASN A 410 7.54 6.97 3.56
CA ASN A 410 8.88 7.55 3.51
C ASN A 410 9.89 6.67 4.26
N GLY A 411 9.51 6.07 5.40
CA GLY A 411 10.35 5.11 6.11
C GLY A 411 10.76 3.92 5.23
N LEU A 412 9.80 3.34 4.48
CA LEU A 412 10.07 2.28 3.50
C LEU A 412 10.99 2.74 2.37
N MET A 413 10.77 3.95 1.83
CA MET A 413 11.59 4.48 0.74
C MET A 413 12.99 4.84 1.21
N ILE A 414 13.15 5.34 2.44
CA ILE A 414 14.47 5.53 3.08
C ILE A 414 15.23 4.21 3.15
N ALA A 415 14.57 3.11 3.59
CA ALA A 415 15.18 1.78 3.62
C ALA A 415 15.62 1.31 2.23
N ALA A 416 14.76 1.50 1.23
CA ALA A 416 15.04 1.11 -0.15
C ALA A 416 16.24 1.87 -0.74
N PHE A 417 16.29 3.19 -0.57
CA PHE A 417 17.42 4.00 -1.02
C PHE A 417 18.72 3.68 -0.26
N ALA A 418 18.65 3.47 1.06
CA ALA A 418 19.80 3.09 1.87
C ALA A 418 20.38 1.74 1.40
N LYS A 419 19.53 0.73 1.21
CA LYS A 419 19.93 -0.59 0.71
C LYS A 419 20.49 -0.51 -0.71
N ALA A 420 19.80 0.18 -1.62
CA ALA A 420 20.26 0.36 -3.01
C ALA A 420 21.59 1.11 -3.07
N GLY A 421 21.76 2.16 -2.27
CA GLY A 421 23.00 2.93 -2.20
C GLY A 421 24.19 2.11 -1.71
N LEU A 422 23.96 1.23 -0.72
CA LEU A 422 24.97 0.32 -0.20
C LEU A 422 25.39 -0.72 -1.26
N VAL A 423 24.41 -1.40 -1.88
CA VAL A 423 24.66 -2.51 -2.81
C VAL A 423 25.24 -2.05 -4.14
N LEU A 424 24.78 -0.90 -4.66
CA LEU A 424 25.23 -0.31 -5.92
C LEU A 424 26.42 0.64 -5.76
N GLU A 425 26.89 0.86 -4.53
CA GLU A 425 27.97 1.80 -4.19
C GLU A 425 27.67 3.25 -4.66
N LYS A 426 26.37 3.65 -4.57
CA LYS A 426 25.88 4.95 -5.02
C LYS A 426 25.62 5.90 -3.87
N LYS A 427 26.53 6.85 -3.69
CA LYS A 427 26.42 7.87 -2.64
C LYS A 427 25.16 8.73 -2.78
N GLU A 428 24.75 9.06 -4.02
CA GLU A 428 23.56 9.85 -4.27
C GLU A 428 22.27 9.23 -3.70
N TYR A 429 22.19 7.90 -3.63
CA TYR A 429 21.03 7.20 -3.03
C TYR A 429 21.08 7.27 -1.49
N ILE A 430 22.27 7.11 -0.91
CA ILE A 430 22.45 7.32 0.54
C ILE A 430 22.10 8.76 0.92
N ASP A 431 22.56 9.76 0.14
CA ASP A 431 22.27 11.17 0.40
C ASP A 431 20.76 11.47 0.27
N ALA A 432 20.06 10.86 -0.69
CA ALA A 432 18.59 10.97 -0.79
C ALA A 432 17.88 10.39 0.44
N ALA A 433 18.28 9.19 0.88
CA ALA A 433 17.74 8.57 2.09
C ALA A 433 17.97 9.43 3.35
N LYS A 434 19.19 9.99 3.52
CA LYS A 434 19.51 10.91 4.63
C LYS A 434 18.62 12.15 4.60
N LYS A 435 18.50 12.79 3.43
CA LYS A 435 17.68 13.99 3.26
C LYS A 435 16.22 13.75 3.62
N ALA A 436 15.67 12.60 3.24
CA ALA A 436 14.32 12.19 3.61
C ALA A 436 14.18 11.92 5.11
N ALA A 437 15.15 11.26 5.74
CA ALA A 437 15.16 11.03 7.19
C ALA A 437 15.23 12.34 7.97
N GLU A 438 16.07 13.29 7.54
CA GLU A 438 16.16 14.64 8.13
C GLU A 438 14.84 15.43 7.95
N TYR A 439 14.20 15.30 6.77
CA TYR A 439 12.88 15.89 6.52
C TYR A 439 11.86 15.38 7.53
N LEU A 440 11.73 14.06 7.70
CA LEU A 440 10.79 13.48 8.65
C LEU A 440 11.11 13.91 10.08
N LYS A 441 12.38 13.85 10.50
CA LYS A 441 12.81 14.29 11.83
C LYS A 441 12.39 15.73 12.11
N LYS A 442 12.54 16.63 11.15
CA LYS A 442 12.25 18.06 11.27
C LYS A 442 10.75 18.36 11.27
N TYR A 443 9.99 17.75 10.36
CA TYR A 443 8.61 18.14 10.09
C TYR A 443 7.57 17.18 10.66
N HIS A 444 7.92 15.90 10.93
CA HIS A 444 6.99 14.87 11.35
C HIS A 444 7.25 14.35 12.77
N VAL A 445 8.37 14.69 13.40
CA VAL A 445 8.69 14.21 14.75
C VAL A 445 8.75 15.38 15.73
N THR A 446 8.19 15.20 16.94
CA THR A 446 8.33 16.16 18.04
C THR A 446 9.65 15.97 18.77
N GLN A 447 10.02 16.94 19.63
CA GLN A 447 11.20 16.80 20.50
C GLN A 447 11.08 15.61 21.48
N GLN A 448 9.86 15.19 21.81
CA GLN A 448 9.57 14.05 22.69
C GLN A 448 9.47 12.70 21.93
N GLY A 449 9.81 12.67 20.63
CA GLY A 449 9.78 11.47 19.81
C GLY A 449 8.38 11.05 19.33
N LYS A 450 7.31 11.83 19.58
CA LYS A 450 6.00 11.57 18.98
C LYS A 450 6.05 11.83 17.48
N VAL A 451 5.56 10.85 16.71
CA VAL A 451 5.49 10.92 15.26
C VAL A 451 4.10 11.42 14.82
N PHE A 452 4.07 12.18 13.74
CA PHE A 452 2.87 12.50 12.98
C PHE A 452 2.85 11.70 11.69
N ARG A 453 1.66 11.25 11.26
CA ARG A 453 1.50 10.52 10.01
C ARG A 453 1.87 11.38 8.80
N MET A 454 1.49 12.65 8.83
CA MET A 454 1.89 13.69 7.89
C MET A 454 2.52 14.87 8.65
N GLN A 455 2.85 15.97 7.95
CA GLN A 455 3.40 17.16 8.58
C GLN A 455 2.54 17.61 9.79
N LYS A 456 3.19 18.03 10.88
CA LYS A 456 2.58 18.44 12.15
C LYS A 456 1.27 19.23 11.99
N GLY A 457 0.18 18.71 12.58
CA GLY A 457 -1.16 19.31 12.52
C GLY A 457 -2.15 18.58 13.42
N ARG A 458 -3.33 19.19 13.67
CA ARG A 458 -4.29 18.75 14.70
C ARG A 458 -4.87 17.33 14.52
N HIS A 459 -4.87 16.75 13.32
CA HIS A 459 -5.53 15.47 13.04
C HIS A 459 -4.58 14.41 12.47
N ASN A 460 -3.27 14.62 12.55
CA ASN A 460 -2.26 13.81 11.89
C ASN A 460 -1.43 12.97 12.89
N THR A 461 -2.03 12.53 13.99
CA THR A 461 -1.35 11.67 14.96
C THR A 461 -0.82 10.42 14.27
N GLY A 462 0.48 10.14 14.48
CA GLY A 462 1.12 8.96 13.90
C GLY A 462 0.53 7.66 14.44
N GLN A 463 0.48 6.68 13.57
CA GLN A 463 0.03 5.33 13.85
C GLN A 463 1.20 4.37 13.95
N LEU A 464 0.98 3.11 14.31
CA LEU A 464 2.03 2.11 14.48
C LEU A 464 2.98 2.04 13.28
N ASP A 465 2.42 2.02 12.07
CA ASP A 465 3.18 1.93 10.82
C ASP A 465 4.17 3.09 10.67
N ASP A 466 3.78 4.30 11.12
CA ASP A 466 4.63 5.48 11.01
C ASP A 466 5.88 5.37 11.88
N TYR A 467 5.76 4.78 13.06
CA TYR A 467 6.90 4.48 13.93
C TYR A 467 7.73 3.31 13.41
N ALA A 468 7.07 2.20 13.08
CA ALA A 468 7.73 0.94 12.72
C ALA A 468 8.53 1.07 11.42
N PHE A 469 7.92 1.60 10.34
CA PHE A 469 8.62 1.75 9.08
C PHE A 469 9.65 2.88 9.09
N TYR A 470 9.43 3.96 9.85
CA TYR A 470 10.47 4.96 9.99
C TYR A 470 11.68 4.43 10.77
N ALA A 471 11.46 3.69 11.86
CA ALA A 471 12.55 3.00 12.57
C ALA A 471 13.27 1.98 11.67
N PHE A 472 12.54 1.23 10.84
CA PHE A 472 13.12 0.34 9.82
C PHE A 472 14.02 1.11 8.84
N GLY A 473 13.55 2.24 8.30
CA GLY A 473 14.34 3.09 7.41
C GLY A 473 15.62 3.63 8.06
N LEU A 474 15.53 4.06 9.31
CA LEU A 474 16.69 4.54 10.08
C LEU A 474 17.71 3.45 10.38
N LEU A 475 17.26 2.21 10.63
CA LEU A 475 18.15 1.06 10.81
C LEU A 475 18.88 0.70 9.52
N GLU A 476 18.21 0.73 8.37
CA GLU A 476 18.87 0.51 7.07
C GLU A 476 19.87 1.65 6.74
N LEU A 477 19.56 2.90 7.09
CA LEU A 477 20.52 4.01 7.01
C LEU A 477 21.71 3.80 7.93
N TYR A 478 21.50 3.36 9.17
CA TYR A 478 22.59 3.03 10.08
C TYR A 478 23.48 1.92 9.51
N ASN A 479 22.87 0.84 8.98
CA ASN A 479 23.61 -0.26 8.35
C ASN A 479 24.44 0.19 7.14
N SER A 480 23.97 1.20 6.41
CA SER A 480 24.64 1.69 5.20
C SER A 480 25.71 2.75 5.47
N THR A 481 25.66 3.43 6.64
CA THR A 481 26.50 4.60 6.92
C THR A 481 27.32 4.49 8.19
N PHE A 482 26.91 3.62 9.12
CA PHE A 482 27.41 3.52 10.50
C PHE A 482 27.29 4.82 11.30
N GLU A 483 26.39 5.74 10.88
CA GLU A 483 26.14 6.98 11.61
C GLU A 483 25.22 6.71 12.82
N VAL A 484 25.80 6.79 14.02
CA VAL A 484 25.13 6.48 15.30
C VAL A 484 23.90 7.35 15.57
N SER A 485 23.77 8.50 14.94
CA SER A 485 22.58 9.36 15.05
C SER A 485 21.30 8.65 14.60
N PHE A 486 21.35 7.89 13.49
CA PHE A 486 20.19 7.13 12.99
C PHE A 486 19.81 6.00 13.93
N LEU A 487 20.80 5.31 14.51
CA LEU A 487 20.53 4.29 15.52
C LEU A 487 19.86 4.88 16.77
N LYS A 488 20.33 6.02 17.27
CA LYS A 488 19.71 6.71 18.42
C LYS A 488 18.27 7.13 18.14
N ASP A 489 18.01 7.66 16.95
CA ASP A 489 16.66 8.04 16.54
C ASP A 489 15.74 6.80 16.45
N ALA A 490 16.22 5.68 15.87
CA ALA A 490 15.46 4.43 15.83
C ALA A 490 15.14 3.86 17.22
N ILE A 491 16.09 3.92 18.16
CA ILE A 491 15.88 3.53 19.56
C ILE A 491 14.77 4.38 20.20
N SER A 492 14.88 5.72 20.09
CA SER A 492 13.90 6.63 20.67
C SER A 492 12.49 6.41 20.13
N LEU A 493 12.34 6.21 18.80
CA LEU A 493 11.05 5.89 18.19
C LEU A 493 10.49 4.57 18.71
N THR A 494 11.34 3.55 18.88
CA THR A 494 10.93 2.23 19.34
C THR A 494 10.49 2.25 20.82
N GLU A 495 11.14 3.03 21.67
CA GLU A 495 10.71 3.24 23.05
C GLU A 495 9.31 3.85 23.14
N VAL A 496 9.04 4.88 22.32
CA VAL A 496 7.69 5.50 22.24
C VAL A 496 6.69 4.49 21.70
N MET A 497 7.04 3.75 20.67
CA MET A 497 6.18 2.71 20.07
C MET A 497 5.78 1.64 21.08
N ILE A 498 6.73 1.10 21.86
CA ILE A 498 6.45 0.12 22.92
C ILE A 498 5.50 0.72 23.97
N LYS A 499 5.74 1.96 24.38
CA LYS A 499 4.96 2.61 25.42
C LYS A 499 3.51 2.89 25.01
N GLU A 500 3.28 3.38 23.79
CA GLU A 500 1.98 3.94 23.37
C GLU A 500 1.09 2.91 22.66
N PHE A 501 1.68 1.87 22.04
CA PHE A 501 0.94 0.95 21.17
C PHE A 501 0.86 -0.48 21.70
N PHE A 502 1.74 -0.91 22.61
CA PHE A 502 1.74 -2.28 23.10
C PHE A 502 0.49 -2.61 23.89
N ASP A 503 -0.10 -3.77 23.61
CA ASP A 503 -1.22 -4.32 24.35
C ASP A 503 -0.73 -5.22 25.49
N ASN A 504 -0.89 -4.74 26.74
CA ASN A 504 -0.46 -5.46 27.93
C ASN A 504 -1.35 -6.66 28.28
N GLU A 505 -2.55 -6.78 27.67
CA GLU A 505 -3.50 -7.86 27.99
C GLU A 505 -3.33 -9.06 27.05
N GLU A 506 -3.28 -8.81 25.73
CA GLU A 506 -3.26 -9.86 24.71
C GLU A 506 -1.94 -9.92 23.93
N GLY A 507 -1.05 -8.97 24.13
CA GLY A 507 0.18 -8.81 23.36
C GLY A 507 -0.04 -8.20 21.97
N GLY A 508 1.08 -7.91 21.29
CA GLY A 508 1.07 -7.22 20.01
C GLY A 508 0.84 -5.72 20.17
N TYR A 509 0.78 -5.03 19.04
CA TYR A 509 0.70 -3.58 18.98
C TYR A 509 -0.57 -3.15 18.28
N PHE A 510 -1.32 -2.23 18.89
CA PHE A 510 -2.46 -1.58 18.26
C PHE A 510 -2.02 -0.68 17.10
N MET A 511 -2.86 -0.51 16.09
CA MET A 511 -2.56 0.36 14.96
C MET A 511 -2.55 1.84 15.35
N ASN A 512 -3.45 2.24 16.25
CA ASN A 512 -3.61 3.64 16.66
C ASN A 512 -3.22 3.86 18.14
N PRO A 513 -2.74 5.07 18.50
CA PRO A 513 -2.45 5.39 19.89
C PRO A 513 -3.74 5.59 20.69
N PRO A 514 -3.67 5.58 22.05
CA PRO A 514 -4.86 5.64 22.90
C PRO A 514 -5.76 6.85 22.67
N GLU A 515 -5.21 7.99 22.29
CA GLU A 515 -5.97 9.22 22.03
C GLU A 515 -6.89 9.15 20.80
N LEU A 516 -6.67 8.20 19.88
CA LEU A 516 -7.53 7.95 18.71
C LEU A 516 -8.53 6.81 18.94
N ASN A 517 -8.74 6.37 20.17
CA ASN A 517 -9.60 5.25 20.50
C ASN A 517 -11.11 5.63 20.54
N SER A 518 -11.64 6.16 19.42
CA SER A 518 -13.08 6.46 19.25
C SER A 518 -13.83 5.43 18.41
N LEU A 519 -13.13 4.37 17.95
CA LEU A 519 -13.72 3.32 17.11
C LEU A 519 -14.39 2.21 17.95
N ILE A 520 -15.23 1.40 17.29
CA ILE A 520 -15.90 0.24 17.93
C ILE A 520 -14.94 -0.81 18.48
N LYS A 521 -13.71 -0.86 17.95
CA LYS A 521 -12.56 -1.60 18.50
C LYS A 521 -11.28 -0.83 18.20
N ARG A 522 -10.26 -1.04 19.01
CA ARG A 522 -8.89 -0.58 18.70
C ARG A 522 -8.22 -1.67 17.83
N PRO A 523 -7.91 -1.40 16.53
CA PRO A 523 -7.48 -2.45 15.62
C PRO A 523 -6.02 -2.85 15.86
N LYS A 524 -5.70 -4.13 15.57
CA LYS A 524 -4.34 -4.67 15.45
C LYS A 524 -4.23 -5.39 14.10
N GLU A 525 -3.28 -5.00 13.28
CA GLU A 525 -3.00 -5.64 12.00
C GLU A 525 -1.76 -6.55 12.12
N PHE A 526 -1.87 -7.78 11.64
CA PHE A 526 -0.77 -8.75 11.61
C PHE A 526 -0.56 -9.35 10.24
N TYR A 527 -1.57 -9.30 9.38
CA TYR A 527 -1.53 -9.84 8.04
C TYR A 527 -0.66 -8.98 7.12
N ASP A 528 0.33 -9.60 6.47
CA ASP A 528 1.15 -8.95 5.46
C ASP A 528 0.41 -8.92 4.12
N GLY A 529 -0.27 -7.82 3.83
CA GLY A 529 -1.13 -7.62 2.67
C GLY A 529 -0.39 -7.03 1.47
N ALA A 530 -0.82 -5.84 0.99
CA ALA A 530 -0.07 -5.11 -0.04
C ALA A 530 1.27 -4.57 0.50
N MET A 531 1.33 -4.30 1.79
CA MET A 531 2.54 -3.96 2.55
C MET A 531 2.67 -4.93 3.72
N PRO A 532 3.88 -5.07 4.31
CA PRO A 532 4.01 -5.68 5.62
C PRO A 532 3.11 -4.99 6.66
N SER A 533 2.61 -5.75 7.62
CA SER A 533 1.87 -5.15 8.74
C SER A 533 2.80 -4.36 9.66
N GLY A 534 2.25 -3.36 10.35
CA GLY A 534 2.99 -2.63 11.37
C GLY A 534 3.58 -3.57 12.43
N ASN A 535 2.84 -4.61 12.86
CA ASN A 535 3.32 -5.61 13.79
C ASN A 535 4.49 -6.44 13.25
N SER A 536 4.50 -6.81 11.95
CA SER A 536 5.63 -7.49 11.31
C SER A 536 6.87 -6.58 11.26
N ALA A 537 6.69 -5.29 10.96
CA ALA A 537 7.77 -4.31 10.99
C ALA A 537 8.32 -4.07 12.40
N VAL A 538 7.45 -4.02 13.42
CA VAL A 538 7.86 -3.98 14.84
C VAL A 538 8.76 -5.16 15.18
N LEU A 539 8.39 -6.38 14.76
CA LEU A 539 9.19 -7.57 15.01
C LEU A 539 10.60 -7.44 14.42
N TYR A 540 10.72 -6.93 13.19
CA TYR A 540 12.02 -6.67 12.54
C TYR A 540 12.84 -5.63 13.32
N VAL A 541 12.24 -4.50 13.68
CA VAL A 541 12.90 -3.43 14.41
C VAL A 541 13.39 -3.91 15.77
N LEU A 542 12.55 -4.62 16.52
CA LEU A 542 12.92 -5.20 17.82
C LEU A 542 14.02 -6.26 17.70
N ASN A 543 13.97 -7.10 16.65
CA ASN A 543 15.04 -8.05 16.35
C ASN A 543 16.40 -7.33 16.25
N LYS A 544 16.50 -6.34 15.33
CA LYS A 544 17.75 -5.62 15.09
C LYS A 544 18.22 -4.85 16.34
N LEU A 545 17.33 -4.09 16.97
CA LEU A 545 17.69 -3.26 18.12
C LEU A 545 18.08 -4.09 19.34
N SER A 546 17.36 -5.17 19.66
CA SER A 546 17.70 -6.03 20.81
C SER A 546 19.11 -6.62 20.71
N ARG A 547 19.57 -6.93 19.49
CA ARG A 547 20.92 -7.46 19.22
C ARG A 547 21.99 -6.37 19.27
N ILE A 548 21.74 -5.20 18.63
CA ILE A 548 22.70 -4.11 18.59
C ILE A 548 22.93 -3.50 19.98
N THR A 549 21.84 -3.33 20.76
CA THR A 549 21.89 -2.61 22.05
C THR A 549 22.05 -3.53 23.25
N ALA A 550 21.71 -4.82 23.12
CA ALA A 550 21.56 -5.77 24.23
C ALA A 550 20.60 -5.26 25.33
N ASP A 551 19.65 -4.36 24.99
CA ASP A 551 18.68 -3.83 25.94
C ASP A 551 17.65 -4.90 26.35
N LYS A 552 17.48 -5.08 27.67
CA LYS A 552 16.61 -6.12 28.23
C LYS A 552 15.13 -5.89 27.92
N ASN A 553 14.67 -4.64 27.82
CA ASN A 553 13.27 -4.33 27.54
C ASN A 553 12.96 -4.60 26.06
N MET A 554 13.86 -4.24 25.16
CA MET A 554 13.73 -4.56 23.73
C MET A 554 13.79 -6.07 23.47
N LEU A 555 14.70 -6.78 24.15
CA LEU A 555 14.79 -8.25 24.07
C LEU A 555 13.51 -8.92 24.59
N LYS A 556 12.95 -8.43 25.70
CA LYS A 556 11.67 -8.91 26.23
C LYS A 556 10.53 -8.66 25.23
N ALA A 557 10.42 -7.43 24.71
CA ALA A 557 9.40 -7.07 23.72
C ALA A 557 9.52 -7.91 22.45
N TYR A 558 10.75 -8.17 21.96
CA TYR A 558 11.00 -9.08 20.83
C TYR A 558 10.50 -10.50 21.13
N GLY A 559 10.81 -11.04 22.31
CA GLY A 559 10.37 -12.39 22.72
C GLY A 559 8.85 -12.51 22.82
N GLU A 560 8.16 -11.49 23.34
CA GLU A 560 6.69 -11.46 23.42
C GLU A 560 6.06 -11.38 22.02
N GLN A 561 6.60 -10.53 21.14
CA GLN A 561 6.13 -10.39 19.76
C GLN A 561 6.37 -11.68 18.95
N THR A 562 7.54 -12.32 19.11
CA THR A 562 7.85 -13.61 18.49
C THR A 562 6.84 -14.69 18.88
N LYS A 563 6.55 -14.83 20.19
CA LYS A 563 5.55 -15.80 20.67
C LYS A 563 4.18 -15.56 20.03
N LEU A 564 3.77 -14.30 19.92
CA LEU A 564 2.48 -13.94 19.34
C LEU A 564 2.42 -14.28 17.84
N PHE A 565 3.48 -13.99 17.08
CA PHE A 565 3.53 -14.36 15.66
C PHE A 565 3.55 -15.88 15.45
N VAL A 566 4.28 -16.64 16.27
CA VAL A 566 4.25 -18.10 16.26
C VAL A 566 2.84 -18.63 16.49
N LEU A 567 2.06 -18.01 17.38
CA LEU A 567 0.66 -18.40 17.62
C LEU A 567 -0.26 -18.04 16.44
N LYS A 568 -0.12 -16.84 15.88
CA LYS A 568 -1.00 -16.36 14.79
C LYS A 568 -0.75 -17.06 13.46
N SER A 569 0.50 -17.41 13.16
CA SER A 569 0.90 -18.02 11.89
C SER A 569 0.60 -19.53 11.76
N GLN A 570 0.09 -20.18 12.81
CA GLN A 570 -0.11 -21.64 12.85
C GLN A 570 -1.04 -22.22 11.79
N HIS A 571 -2.06 -21.47 11.39
CA HIS A 571 -3.07 -21.94 10.44
C HIS A 571 -2.72 -21.54 8.99
N TYR A 572 -2.02 -20.42 8.81
CA TYR A 572 -1.70 -19.90 7.48
C TYR A 572 -0.42 -19.05 7.58
N SER A 573 0.72 -19.72 7.66
CA SER A 573 2.03 -19.08 7.88
C SER A 573 2.45 -18.12 6.76
N ALA A 574 2.09 -18.41 5.51
CA ALA A 574 2.39 -17.54 4.35
C ALA A 574 1.79 -16.13 4.44
N ALA A 575 0.74 -15.94 5.25
CA ALA A 575 0.14 -14.63 5.50
C ALA A 575 1.02 -13.67 6.34
N TYR A 576 2.14 -14.15 6.87
CA TYR A 576 3.06 -13.45 7.77
C TYR A 576 4.49 -13.46 7.25
N ALA A 577 4.64 -13.32 5.93
CA ALA A 577 5.92 -13.51 5.24
C ALA A 577 7.01 -12.54 5.73
N PHE A 578 6.70 -11.27 6.04
CA PHE A 578 7.67 -10.32 6.57
C PHE A 578 8.05 -10.60 8.02
N ALA A 579 7.10 -11.09 8.82
CA ALA A 579 7.42 -11.56 10.18
C ALA A 579 8.35 -12.77 10.12
N LEU A 580 8.08 -13.75 9.24
CA LEU A 580 8.95 -14.93 9.05
C LEU A 580 10.33 -14.54 8.51
N PHE A 581 10.41 -13.56 7.58
CA PHE A 581 11.66 -12.95 7.14
C PHE A 581 12.47 -12.42 8.35
N SER A 582 11.81 -11.68 9.25
CA SER A 582 12.45 -11.14 10.45
C SER A 582 12.93 -12.24 11.41
N LEU A 583 12.15 -13.32 11.59
CA LEU A 583 12.52 -14.43 12.45
C LEU A 583 13.71 -15.23 11.89
N LEU A 584 13.75 -15.48 10.59
CA LEU A 584 14.91 -16.11 9.93
C LEU A 584 16.14 -15.22 9.98
N ASP A 585 15.98 -13.91 9.86
CA ASP A 585 17.09 -12.96 9.98
C ASP A 585 17.76 -13.02 11.38
N PHE A 586 16.98 -13.30 12.43
CA PHE A 586 17.53 -13.54 13.77
C PHE A 586 18.37 -14.82 13.84
N LEU A 587 18.03 -15.85 13.10
CA LEU A 587 18.71 -17.15 13.13
C LEU A 587 19.95 -17.20 12.21
N THR A 588 20.06 -16.30 11.23
CA THR A 588 21.18 -16.27 10.25
C THR A 588 22.37 -15.44 10.67
N ASP A 589 22.18 -14.48 11.56
CA ASP A 589 23.24 -13.57 12.07
C ASP A 589 23.74 -14.03 13.45
#